data_58d0253e9674b076e122c37c77afb372
#
_entry.id   58d0253e9674b076e122c37c77afb372
#
_cell.length_a   1.000
_cell.length_b   1.000
_cell.length_c   1.000
_cell.angle_alpha   90.00
_cell.angle_beta   90.00
_cell.angle_gamma   90.00
#
_symmetry.space_group_name_H-M   'P 1'
#
loop_
_entity.id
_entity.type
_entity.pdbx_description
1 polymer ?
#
loop_
_entity_poly.entity_id
_entity_poly.type
_entity_poly.pdbx_seq_one_letter_code
_entity_poly.pdbx_strand_id
1 'polypeptide(L)' 'MTITITEILDDLRAADETTRRFERRYWLSSADFYELYQQGLLDDGEHTEDFAVWAAYHEIKLDREMTYSRG' A
#
# COMPACT_ATOMS: atom_id res chain seq x y z
N MET A 1 14.20 17.16 -5.18
CA MET A 1 14.57 15.97 -6.00
C MET A 1 13.45 15.68 -6.98
N THR A 2 13.79 15.47 -8.23
CA THR A 2 12.79 15.22 -9.26
C THR A 2 12.61 13.72 -9.46
N ILE A 3 11.38 13.24 -9.34
CA ILE A 3 11.03 11.85 -9.61
C ILE A 3 10.76 11.69 -11.10
N THR A 4 11.37 10.69 -11.74
CA THR A 4 11.12 10.38 -13.13
C THR A 4 9.88 9.51 -13.25
N ILE A 5 9.27 9.49 -14.44
CA ILE A 5 8.10 8.63 -14.68
C ILE A 5 8.44 7.15 -14.52
N THR A 6 9.67 6.76 -14.88
CA THR A 6 10.13 5.38 -14.69
C THR A 6 10.17 5.00 -13.22
N GLU A 7 10.66 5.90 -12.36
CA GLU A 7 10.68 5.66 -10.92
C GLU A 7 9.27 5.54 -10.34
N ILE A 8 8.33 6.38 -10.81
CA ILE A 8 6.94 6.31 -10.39
C ILE A 8 6.33 4.97 -10.76
N LEU A 9 6.54 4.50 -11.99
CA LEU A 9 6.00 3.23 -12.46
C LEU A 9 6.62 2.04 -11.74
N ASP A 10 7.92 2.09 -11.42
CA ASP A 10 8.58 1.04 -10.66
C ASP A 10 8.04 0.98 -9.23
N ASP A 11 7.84 2.12 -8.60
CA ASP A 11 7.25 2.19 -7.26
C ASP A 11 5.82 1.65 -7.25
N LEU A 12 5.02 2.00 -8.25
CA LEU A 12 3.65 1.51 -8.38
C LEU A 12 3.61 0.01 -8.57
N ARG A 13 4.52 -0.53 -9.39
CA ARG A 13 4.59 -1.97 -9.62
C ARG A 13 4.95 -2.72 -8.33
N ALA A 14 5.99 -2.26 -7.63
CA ALA A 14 6.41 -2.88 -6.38
C ALA A 14 5.29 -2.82 -5.33
N ALA A 15 4.65 -1.68 -5.20
CA ALA A 15 3.55 -1.50 -4.26
C ALA A 15 2.36 -2.39 -4.64
N ASP A 16 2.02 -2.46 -5.92
CA ASP A 16 0.90 -3.28 -6.40
C ASP A 16 1.15 -4.76 -6.12
N GLU A 17 2.34 -5.26 -6.43
CA GLU A 17 2.68 -6.66 -6.17
C GLU A 17 2.62 -6.99 -4.68
N THR A 18 3.15 -6.12 -3.83
CA THR A 18 3.16 -6.33 -2.39
C THR A 18 1.76 -6.27 -1.81
N THR A 19 0.95 -5.27 -2.18
CA THR A 19 -0.41 -5.16 -1.68
C THR A 19 -1.28 -6.33 -2.14
N ARG A 20 -1.12 -6.79 -3.38
CA ARG A 20 -1.86 -7.95 -3.88
C ARG A 20 -1.50 -9.23 -3.14
N ARG A 21 -0.24 -9.38 -2.74
CA ARG A 21 0.19 -10.53 -1.96
C ARG A 21 -0.53 -10.57 -0.62
N PHE A 22 -0.61 -9.43 0.04
CA PHE A 22 -1.32 -9.32 1.31
C PHE A 22 -2.83 -9.51 1.14
N GLU A 23 -3.42 -8.95 0.08
CA GLU A 23 -4.84 -9.12 -0.21
C GLU A 23 -5.21 -10.59 -0.35
N ARG A 24 -4.36 -11.38 -1.02
CA ARG A 24 -4.59 -12.82 -1.16
C ARG A 24 -4.39 -13.57 0.14
N ARG A 25 -3.40 -13.14 0.94
CA ARG A 25 -3.09 -13.79 2.21
C ARG A 25 -4.20 -13.59 3.25
N TYR A 26 -4.75 -12.39 3.31
CA TYR A 26 -5.73 -12.01 4.34
C TYR A 26 -7.16 -11.92 3.82
N TRP A 27 -7.40 -12.17 2.54
CA TRP A 27 -8.72 -12.13 1.92
C TRP A 27 -9.42 -10.78 2.12
N LEU A 28 -8.68 -9.70 1.95
CA LEU A 28 -9.15 -8.35 2.22
C LEU A 28 -8.54 -7.40 1.19
N SER A 29 -9.33 -6.48 0.63
CA SER A 29 -8.80 -5.48 -0.27
C SER A 29 -7.92 -4.48 0.49
N SER A 30 -6.92 -3.89 -0.19
CA SER A 30 -6.05 -2.92 0.45
C SER A 30 -6.80 -1.68 0.91
N ALA A 31 -7.83 -1.24 0.16
CA ALA A 31 -8.64 -0.10 0.54
C ALA A 31 -9.39 -0.37 1.84
N ASP A 32 -10.03 -1.53 1.95
CA ASP A 32 -10.76 -1.93 3.16
C ASP A 32 -9.79 -2.15 4.33
N PHE A 33 -8.67 -2.81 4.06
CA PHE A 33 -7.63 -3.00 5.06
C PHE A 33 -7.16 -1.67 5.63
N TYR A 34 -6.85 -0.72 4.76
CA TYR A 34 -6.28 0.56 5.18
C TYR A 34 -7.27 1.35 6.02
N GLU A 35 -8.54 1.32 5.68
CA GLU A 35 -9.59 1.96 6.46
C GLU A 35 -9.66 1.37 7.87
N LEU A 36 -9.66 0.04 7.97
CA LEU A 36 -9.68 -0.63 9.27
C LEU A 36 -8.40 -0.37 10.07
N TYR A 37 -7.26 -0.34 9.37
CA TYR A 37 -5.98 -0.07 9.99
C TYR A 37 -5.94 1.33 10.62
N GLN A 38 -6.44 2.34 9.91
CA GLN A 38 -6.49 3.70 10.42
C GLN A 38 -7.41 3.85 11.62
N GLN A 39 -8.44 3.04 11.69
CA GLN A 39 -9.38 3.03 12.83
C GLN A 39 -8.86 2.25 14.03
N GLY A 40 -7.70 1.61 13.91
CA GLY A 40 -7.12 0.84 14.99
C GLY A 40 -7.79 -0.50 15.24
N LEU A 41 -8.58 -0.98 14.28
CA LEU A 41 -9.36 -2.21 14.44
C LEU A 41 -8.56 -3.49 14.13
N LEU A 42 -7.34 -3.36 13.64
CA LEU A 42 -6.51 -4.50 13.23
C LEU A 42 -5.29 -4.73 14.12
N ASP A 43 -5.29 -4.19 15.32
CA ASP A 43 -4.17 -4.36 16.25
C ASP A 43 -4.35 -5.65 17.05
N ASP A 44 -3.93 -6.77 16.48
CA ASP A 44 -4.03 -8.09 17.11
C ASP A 44 -2.74 -8.53 17.82
N GLY A 45 -1.68 -7.73 17.71
CA GLY A 45 -0.38 -8.04 18.33
C GLY A 45 0.42 -9.11 17.62
N GLU A 46 -0.15 -9.84 16.67
CA GLU A 46 0.54 -10.91 15.95
C GLU A 46 1.00 -10.49 14.56
N HIS A 47 0.17 -9.73 13.85
CA HIS A 47 0.42 -9.36 12.46
C HIS A 47 0.78 -7.87 12.31
N THR A 48 1.22 -7.24 13.39
CA THR A 48 1.52 -5.81 13.41
C THR A 48 2.55 -5.42 12.35
N GLU A 49 3.60 -6.24 12.19
CA GLU A 49 4.65 -5.97 11.21
C GLU A 49 4.12 -6.07 9.78
N ASP A 50 3.36 -7.13 9.48
CA ASP A 50 2.76 -7.31 8.16
C ASP A 50 1.82 -6.15 7.83
N PHE A 51 1.01 -5.75 8.79
CA PHE A 51 0.05 -4.66 8.59
C PHE A 51 0.75 -3.32 8.40
N ALA A 52 1.84 -3.08 9.11
CA ALA A 52 2.63 -1.86 8.94
C ALA A 52 3.25 -1.79 7.54
N VAL A 53 3.80 -2.90 7.05
CA VAL A 53 4.37 -2.98 5.71
C VAL A 53 3.28 -2.79 4.66
N TRP A 54 2.14 -3.46 4.82
CA TRP A 54 1.00 -3.34 3.89
C TRP A 54 0.51 -1.90 3.81
N ALA A 55 0.32 -1.25 4.96
CA ALA A 55 -0.12 0.15 5.01
C ALA A 55 0.87 1.08 4.32
N ALA A 56 2.17 0.88 4.56
CA ALA A 56 3.21 1.70 3.95
C ALA A 56 3.18 1.58 2.42
N TYR A 57 3.07 0.36 1.89
CA TYR A 57 3.01 0.16 0.44
C TYR A 57 1.72 0.69 -0.16
N HIS A 58 0.61 0.57 0.55
CA HIS A 58 -0.65 1.15 0.08
C HIS A 58 -0.55 2.67 -0.01
N GLU A 59 0.05 3.32 0.98
CA GLU A 59 0.28 4.76 0.96
C GLU A 59 1.18 5.18 -0.20
N ILE A 60 2.24 4.42 -0.47
CA ILE A 60 3.13 4.67 -1.61
C ILE A 60 2.35 4.58 -2.91
N LYS A 61 1.51 3.57 -3.05
CA LYS A 61 0.69 3.38 -4.23
C LYS A 61 -0.24 4.57 -4.47
N LEU A 62 -0.94 5.01 -3.44
CA LEU A 62 -1.83 6.17 -3.53
C LEU A 62 -1.07 7.44 -3.92
N ASP A 63 0.07 7.68 -3.28
CA ASP A 63 0.89 8.85 -3.53
C ASP A 63 1.43 8.87 -4.97
N ARG A 64 1.94 7.74 -5.45
CA ARG A 64 2.50 7.64 -6.80
C ARG A 64 1.42 7.71 -7.87
N GLU A 65 0.26 7.13 -7.63
CA GLU A 65 -0.87 7.26 -8.54
C GLU A 65 -1.31 8.70 -8.69
N MET A 66 -1.37 9.44 -7.60
CA MET A 66 -1.69 10.87 -7.61
C MET A 66 -0.66 11.66 -8.41
N THR A 67 0.62 11.40 -8.18
CA THR A 67 1.72 12.07 -8.87
C THR A 67 1.67 11.78 -10.38
N TYR A 68 1.43 10.52 -10.75
CA TYR A 68 1.34 10.10 -12.15
C TYR A 68 0.14 10.76 -12.85
N SER A 69 -1.00 10.82 -12.17
CA SER A 69 -2.22 11.41 -12.73
C SER A 69 -2.09 12.90 -12.96
N ARG A 70 -1.27 13.59 -12.21
CA ARG A 70 -1.03 15.02 -12.37
C ARG A 70 -0.02 15.33 -13.47
N GLY A 71 0.82 14.37 -13.76
CA GLY A 71 1.91 14.51 -14.68
C GLY A 71 1.49 14.78 -16.08
#